data_0d67f04d6576cb2357e808df6087252f
#
_entry.id   0d67f04d6576cb2357e808df6087252f
#
_cell.length_a   1.000
_cell.length_b   1.000
_cell.length_c   1.000
_cell.angle_alpha   90.00
_cell.angle_beta   90.00
_cell.angle_gamma   90.00
#
_symmetry.space_group_name_H-M   'P 1'
#
loop_
_entity.id
_entity.type
_entity.pdbx_description
1 polymer ?
#
loop_
_entity_poly.entity_id
_entity_poly.type
_entity_poly.pdbx_seq_one_letter_code
_entity_poly.pdbx_strand_id
1 'polypeptide(L)'
;MFDVSVDASPEGEPAPEFCAGDPDALARLQARTERLASPQVTHEDKPHWYALVTIGESRFALELSRVIEFAHLDSYTPVPCCPDHILGCINLRGAIITVLDVAPILLGEPSRDNREVVILQLSGQRVALAVHQVLDVAAYTASATSEIDGHTFAHPHARRLLRHDSGIAEVLDLDSLLREGLLEVKEQV
;
A
#
# COMPACT_ATOMS: atom_id res chain seq x y z
N MET A 1 60.67 3.37 43.92
CA MET A 1 61.69 3.08 42.91
C MET A 1 60.99 2.24 41.83
N PHE A 2 60.17 2.91 40.99
CA PHE A 2 59.57 2.29 39.83
C PHE A 2 59.71 3.27 38.67
N ASP A 3 60.53 2.84 37.75
CA ASP A 3 60.86 3.49 36.50
C ASP A 3 59.71 3.30 35.52
N VAL A 4 59.15 4.37 35.03
CA VAL A 4 58.12 4.33 33.99
C VAL A 4 58.74 4.83 32.70
N SER A 5 59.17 3.89 31.90
CA SER A 5 59.59 4.12 30.53
C SER A 5 58.38 4.58 29.70
N VAL A 6 58.43 5.78 29.18
CA VAL A 6 57.50 6.33 28.20
C VAL A 6 57.85 5.73 26.84
N ASP A 7 56.98 4.89 26.34
CA ASP A 7 57.11 4.32 25.00
C ASP A 7 56.47 5.22 23.96
N ALA A 8 57.07 5.21 22.79
CA ALA A 8 56.93 6.14 21.70
C ALA A 8 55.52 6.10 21.03
N SER A 9 55.03 7.26 20.76
CA SER A 9 53.90 7.47 19.85
C SER A 9 54.25 7.00 18.44
N PRO A 10 53.34 6.28 17.75
CA PRO A 10 53.50 6.03 16.31
C PRO A 10 53.27 7.32 15.53
N GLU A 11 54.20 7.56 14.66
CA GLU A 11 54.24 8.69 13.73
C GLU A 11 52.96 8.75 12.91
N GLY A 12 52.35 9.95 12.87
CA GLY A 12 51.14 10.22 12.08
C GLY A 12 51.43 10.05 10.60
N GLU A 13 50.57 9.31 9.93
CA GLU A 13 50.49 9.32 8.49
C GLU A 13 50.21 10.78 8.02
N PRO A 14 50.92 11.25 6.99
CA PRO A 14 50.69 12.58 6.46
C PRO A 14 49.29 12.62 5.86
N ALA A 15 48.52 13.61 6.27
CA ALA A 15 47.24 13.91 5.64
C ALA A 15 47.43 14.08 4.14
N PRO A 16 46.50 13.59 3.29
CA PRO A 16 46.60 13.73 1.85
C PRO A 16 46.67 15.21 1.49
N GLU A 17 47.81 15.60 0.88
CA GLU A 17 47.99 16.95 0.32
C GLU A 17 46.88 17.19 -0.69
N PHE A 18 45.99 18.12 -0.35
CA PHE A 18 45.01 18.63 -1.27
C PHE A 18 45.74 19.46 -2.30
N CYS A 19 46.02 18.84 -3.46
CA CYS A 19 46.59 19.55 -4.60
C CYS A 19 45.60 20.63 -5.07
N ALA A 20 45.80 21.85 -4.58
CA ALA A 20 45.13 23.04 -5.08
C ALA A 20 45.67 23.31 -6.50
N GLY A 21 44.95 22.84 -7.52
CA GLY A 21 45.34 23.12 -8.88
C GLY A 21 44.68 22.32 -10.01
N ASP A 22 43.81 21.38 -9.70
CA ASP A 22 43.07 20.68 -10.77
C ASP A 22 41.68 21.31 -10.94
N PRO A 23 41.47 22.14 -11.99
CA PRO A 23 40.16 22.75 -12.27
C PRO A 23 39.10 21.70 -12.60
N ASP A 24 39.51 20.50 -13.00
CA ASP A 24 38.63 19.39 -13.34
C ASP A 24 38.13 18.69 -12.08
N ALA A 25 38.90 18.70 -10.97
CA ALA A 25 38.48 18.17 -9.69
C ALA A 25 37.37 19.02 -9.01
N LEU A 26 37.49 20.34 -9.15
CA LEU A 26 36.46 21.27 -8.67
C LEU A 26 35.14 21.12 -9.46
N ALA A 27 35.27 20.98 -10.82
CA ALA A 27 34.10 20.74 -11.65
C ALA A 27 33.41 19.40 -11.35
N ARG A 28 34.18 18.34 -11.04
CA ARG A 28 33.65 17.05 -10.64
C ARG A 28 32.97 17.09 -9.25
N LEU A 29 33.54 17.85 -8.32
CA LEU A 29 32.92 18.07 -7.00
C LEU A 29 31.65 18.90 -7.11
N GLN A 30 31.64 19.96 -7.92
CA GLN A 30 30.45 20.77 -8.19
C GLN A 30 29.35 19.96 -8.88
N ALA A 31 29.69 19.17 -9.90
CA ALA A 31 28.73 18.28 -10.58
C ALA A 31 28.18 17.18 -9.65
N ARG A 32 29.00 16.72 -8.70
CA ARG A 32 28.56 15.75 -7.68
C ARG A 32 27.68 16.39 -6.62
N THR A 33 27.99 17.62 -6.22
CA THR A 33 27.17 18.40 -5.26
C THR A 33 25.85 18.83 -5.91
N GLU A 34 25.85 19.21 -7.19
CA GLU A 34 24.61 19.51 -7.92
C GLU A 34 23.73 18.28 -8.12
N ARG A 35 24.33 17.10 -8.36
CA ARG A 35 23.58 15.83 -8.41
C ARG A 35 22.99 15.42 -7.04
N LEU A 36 23.64 15.80 -5.94
CA LEU A 36 23.16 15.53 -4.58
C LEU A 36 22.23 16.64 -4.06
N ALA A 37 22.33 17.86 -4.61
CA ALA A 37 21.54 19.02 -4.22
C ALA A 37 20.32 19.25 -5.10
N SER A 38 20.22 18.58 -6.26
CA SER A 38 18.97 18.55 -7.02
C SER A 38 18.07 17.51 -6.37
N PRO A 39 17.03 17.91 -5.59
CA PRO A 39 15.93 17.01 -5.39
C PRO A 39 15.43 16.71 -6.81
N GLN A 40 15.58 15.48 -7.25
CA GLN A 40 14.81 15.01 -8.39
C GLN A 40 13.36 15.10 -7.93
N VAL A 41 12.75 16.25 -8.18
CA VAL A 41 11.30 16.39 -8.19
C VAL A 41 10.85 15.59 -9.42
N THR A 42 10.86 14.29 -9.25
CA THR A 42 10.13 13.40 -10.14
C THR A 42 8.68 13.84 -10.05
N HIS A 43 8.01 13.91 -11.16
CA HIS A 43 6.61 14.33 -11.34
C HIS A 43 5.58 13.48 -10.58
N GLU A 44 6.00 12.73 -9.53
CA GLU A 44 5.22 11.76 -8.75
C GLU A 44 4.89 12.21 -7.31
N ASP A 45 5.17 13.44 -6.95
CA ASP A 45 4.90 13.95 -5.58
C ASP A 45 3.46 14.42 -5.35
N LYS A 46 2.53 14.01 -6.21
CA LYS A 46 1.11 14.22 -5.90
C LYS A 46 0.70 13.22 -4.82
N PRO A 47 0.14 13.68 -3.71
CA PRO A 47 -0.34 12.76 -2.69
C PRO A 47 -1.48 11.91 -3.26
N HIS A 48 -1.36 10.60 -3.11
CA HIS A 48 -2.41 9.64 -3.41
C HIS A 48 -3.23 9.39 -2.15
N TRP A 49 -4.55 9.43 -2.29
CA TRP A 49 -5.46 9.19 -1.19
C TRP A 49 -5.81 7.71 -1.11
N TYR A 50 -5.74 7.18 0.10
CA TYR A 50 -6.09 5.80 0.40
C TYR A 50 -7.07 5.72 1.56
N ALA A 51 -7.99 4.76 1.49
CA ALA A 51 -8.79 4.31 2.62
C ALA A 51 -8.12 3.08 3.22
N LEU A 52 -7.79 3.12 4.50
CA LEU A 52 -7.25 2.00 5.25
C LEU A 52 -8.40 1.20 5.85
N VAL A 53 -8.43 -0.08 5.55
CA VAL A 53 -9.48 -1.00 6.00
C VAL A 53 -8.87 -2.25 6.62
N THR A 54 -9.65 -2.93 7.46
CA THR A 54 -9.33 -4.27 7.94
C THR A 54 -10.25 -5.29 7.29
N ILE A 55 -9.67 -6.40 6.83
CA ILE A 55 -10.37 -7.58 6.34
C ILE A 55 -9.78 -8.76 7.11
N GLY A 56 -10.59 -9.42 7.94
CA GLY A 56 -10.07 -10.32 8.95
C GLY A 56 -9.11 -9.59 9.89
N GLU A 57 -7.93 -10.15 10.10
CA GLU A 57 -6.86 -9.54 10.91
C GLU A 57 -5.86 -8.70 10.10
N SER A 58 -5.98 -8.71 8.78
CA SER A 58 -5.05 -8.04 7.87
C SER A 58 -5.51 -6.63 7.53
N ARG A 59 -4.53 -5.75 7.29
CA ARG A 59 -4.75 -4.35 6.92
C ARG A 59 -4.50 -4.15 5.45
N PHE A 60 -5.46 -3.52 4.80
CA PHE A 60 -5.41 -3.21 3.39
C PHE A 60 -5.63 -1.73 3.14
N ALA A 61 -5.10 -1.24 2.02
CA ALA A 61 -5.30 0.12 1.55
C ALA A 61 -6.02 0.07 0.19
N LEU A 62 -7.09 0.84 0.07
CA LEU A 62 -7.89 0.99 -1.14
C LEU A 62 -7.66 2.39 -1.72
N GLU A 63 -7.42 2.50 -3.02
CA GLU A 63 -7.32 3.81 -3.66
C GLU A 63 -8.65 4.56 -3.57
N LEU A 64 -8.62 5.74 -2.96
CA LEU A 64 -9.83 6.55 -2.73
C LEU A 64 -10.50 7.01 -4.04
N SER A 65 -9.75 7.04 -5.13
CA SER A 65 -10.27 7.35 -6.48
C SER A 65 -11.35 6.38 -6.95
N ARG A 66 -11.38 5.18 -6.39
CA ARG A 66 -12.38 4.13 -6.68
C ARG A 66 -13.52 4.09 -5.67
N VAL A 67 -13.38 4.78 -4.53
CA VAL A 67 -14.37 4.78 -3.46
C VAL A 67 -15.44 5.85 -3.72
N ILE A 68 -16.70 5.45 -3.65
CA ILE A 68 -17.86 6.36 -3.76
C ILE A 68 -18.27 6.83 -2.37
N GLU A 69 -18.48 5.87 -1.46
CA GLU A 69 -18.91 6.16 -0.08
C GLU A 69 -18.63 4.99 0.84
N PHE A 70 -18.70 5.26 2.14
CA PHE A 70 -18.62 4.28 3.22
C PHE A 70 -19.99 4.17 3.88
N ALA A 71 -20.39 2.97 4.26
CA ALA A 71 -21.66 2.73 4.95
C ALA A 71 -21.54 1.59 5.96
N HIS A 72 -22.44 1.56 6.94
CA HIS A 72 -22.57 0.41 7.83
C HIS A 72 -23.29 -0.73 7.12
N LEU A 73 -22.87 -1.94 7.42
CA LEU A 73 -23.50 -3.18 6.96
C LEU A 73 -24.39 -3.73 8.06
N ASP A 74 -25.62 -3.20 8.18
CA ASP A 74 -26.57 -3.68 9.18
C ASP A 74 -27.15 -5.04 8.80
N SER A 75 -27.48 -5.21 7.52
CA SER A 75 -28.01 -6.45 6.96
C SER A 75 -27.88 -6.47 5.44
N TYR A 76 -27.87 -7.65 4.89
CA TYR A 76 -27.92 -7.87 3.43
C TYR A 76 -28.95 -8.96 3.11
N THR A 77 -29.48 -8.94 1.88
CA THR A 77 -30.33 -10.00 1.37
C THR A 77 -29.48 -11.04 0.66
N PRO A 78 -29.36 -12.27 1.18
CA PRO A 78 -28.57 -13.30 0.52
C PRO A 78 -29.18 -13.68 -0.82
N VAL A 79 -28.32 -13.92 -1.82
CA VAL A 79 -28.73 -14.40 -3.15
C VAL A 79 -28.45 -15.89 -3.24
N PRO A 80 -29.44 -16.74 -3.55
CA PRO A 80 -29.22 -18.18 -3.66
C PRO A 80 -28.28 -18.53 -4.83
N CYS A 81 -27.53 -19.62 -4.68
CA CYS A 81 -26.66 -20.16 -5.73
C CYS A 81 -25.54 -19.22 -6.21
N CYS A 82 -25.12 -18.29 -5.37
CA CYS A 82 -23.96 -17.44 -5.62
C CYS A 82 -22.67 -18.07 -5.10
N PRO A 83 -21.52 -17.73 -5.70
CA PRO A 83 -20.21 -18.07 -5.13
C PRO A 83 -20.01 -17.51 -3.72
N ASP A 84 -19.17 -18.17 -2.92
CA ASP A 84 -18.96 -17.86 -1.49
C ASP A 84 -18.49 -16.41 -1.22
N HIS A 85 -17.87 -15.76 -2.19
CA HIS A 85 -17.44 -14.37 -2.10
C HIS A 85 -18.58 -13.35 -2.31
N ILE A 86 -19.79 -13.80 -2.68
CA ILE A 86 -20.97 -12.94 -2.82
C ILE A 86 -21.86 -13.15 -1.60
N LEU A 87 -21.84 -12.21 -0.66
CA LEU A 87 -22.70 -12.27 0.53
C LEU A 87 -24.18 -12.08 0.19
N GLY A 88 -24.48 -11.23 -0.79
CA GLY A 88 -25.85 -10.88 -1.18
C GLY A 88 -25.95 -9.50 -1.76
N CYS A 89 -27.09 -8.84 -1.54
CA CYS A 89 -27.36 -7.48 -2.00
C CYS A 89 -27.83 -6.58 -0.87
N ILE A 90 -27.51 -5.29 -0.97
CA ILE A 90 -28.05 -4.23 -0.15
C ILE A 90 -28.79 -3.21 -1.01
N ASN A 91 -29.78 -2.55 -0.42
CA ASN A 91 -30.42 -1.39 -1.02
C ASN A 91 -29.78 -0.13 -0.43
N LEU A 92 -28.98 0.56 -1.24
CA LEU A 92 -28.38 1.82 -0.83
C LEU A 92 -29.00 2.96 -1.65
N ARG A 93 -29.80 3.80 -0.99
CA ARG A 93 -30.49 4.97 -1.60
C ARG A 93 -31.31 4.61 -2.85
N GLY A 94 -31.98 3.46 -2.83
CA GLY A 94 -32.79 2.98 -3.95
C GLY A 94 -32.04 2.22 -5.05
N ALA A 95 -30.71 2.09 -4.94
CA ALA A 95 -29.90 1.26 -5.81
C ALA A 95 -29.60 -0.10 -5.14
N ILE A 96 -29.81 -1.18 -5.88
CA ILE A 96 -29.41 -2.51 -5.43
C ILE A 96 -27.93 -2.71 -5.76
N ILE A 97 -27.14 -2.98 -4.74
CA ILE A 97 -25.68 -3.12 -4.86
C ILE A 97 -25.28 -4.50 -4.32
N THR A 98 -24.47 -5.22 -5.08
CA THR A 98 -23.93 -6.53 -4.66
C THR A 98 -22.88 -6.33 -3.58
N VAL A 99 -22.97 -7.10 -2.51
CA VAL A 99 -22.01 -7.13 -1.40
C VAL A 99 -21.05 -8.28 -1.61
N LEU A 100 -19.78 -7.93 -1.67
CA LEU A 100 -18.67 -8.86 -1.88
C LEU A 100 -17.87 -9.04 -0.59
N ASP A 101 -17.59 -10.28 -0.21
CA ASP A 101 -16.56 -10.63 0.77
C ASP A 101 -15.32 -11.11 0.03
N VAL A 102 -14.25 -10.37 0.12
CA VAL A 102 -12.97 -10.71 -0.53
C VAL A 102 -12.04 -11.51 0.38
N ALA A 103 -12.41 -11.72 1.63
CA ALA A 103 -11.61 -12.50 2.57
C ALA A 103 -11.35 -13.94 2.08
N PRO A 104 -12.30 -14.67 1.46
CA PRO A 104 -12.01 -15.98 0.89
C PRO A 104 -10.89 -15.97 -0.15
N ILE A 105 -10.79 -14.89 -0.92
CA ILE A 105 -9.78 -14.75 -1.99
C ILE A 105 -8.45 -14.31 -1.42
N LEU A 106 -8.45 -13.35 -0.49
CA LEU A 106 -7.24 -12.78 0.08
C LEU A 106 -6.64 -13.66 1.18
N LEU A 107 -7.49 -14.20 2.05
CA LEU A 107 -7.09 -14.89 3.28
C LEU A 107 -7.33 -16.41 3.23
N GLY A 108 -8.08 -16.91 2.23
CA GLY A 108 -8.45 -18.30 2.10
C GLY A 108 -9.62 -18.74 3.00
N GLU A 109 -10.20 -17.83 3.77
CA GLU A 109 -11.34 -18.10 4.64
C GLU A 109 -12.32 -16.91 4.63
N PRO A 110 -13.65 -17.16 4.80
CA PRO A 110 -14.64 -16.10 4.81
C PRO A 110 -14.50 -15.22 6.05
N SER A 111 -14.79 -13.94 5.87
CA SER A 111 -14.83 -12.99 6.98
C SER A 111 -16.05 -13.24 7.85
N ARG A 112 -15.85 -13.25 9.17
CA ARG A 112 -16.95 -13.55 10.13
C ARG A 112 -17.62 -12.33 10.74
N ASP A 113 -17.03 -11.15 10.56
CA ASP A 113 -17.41 -9.98 11.37
C ASP A 113 -17.36 -8.69 10.55
N ASN A 114 -17.92 -8.74 9.33
CA ASN A 114 -18.05 -7.57 8.48
C ASN A 114 -19.11 -6.63 9.03
N ARG A 115 -18.74 -5.39 9.33
CA ARG A 115 -19.62 -4.37 9.92
C ARG A 115 -19.77 -3.15 9.04
N GLU A 116 -18.89 -2.99 8.07
CA GLU A 116 -18.88 -1.84 7.19
C GLU A 116 -18.75 -2.28 5.73
N VAL A 117 -19.20 -1.43 4.84
CA VAL A 117 -19.02 -1.61 3.40
C VAL A 117 -18.37 -0.39 2.79
N VAL A 118 -17.45 -0.63 1.89
CA VAL A 118 -16.86 0.38 1.02
C VAL A 118 -17.51 0.25 -0.35
N ILE A 119 -18.26 1.26 -0.75
CA ILE A 119 -18.90 1.28 -2.07
C ILE A 119 -17.87 1.73 -3.09
N LEU A 120 -17.60 0.87 -4.04
CA LEU A 120 -16.59 1.06 -5.08
C LEU A 120 -17.24 1.23 -6.45
N GLN A 121 -16.61 2.07 -7.29
CA GLN A 121 -16.91 2.16 -8.71
C GLN A 121 -15.87 1.35 -9.49
N LEU A 122 -16.27 0.21 -10.02
CA LEU A 122 -15.39 -0.71 -10.71
C LEU A 122 -15.99 -1.08 -12.08
N SER A 123 -15.24 -0.88 -13.16
CA SER A 123 -15.66 -1.20 -14.53
C SER A 123 -17.07 -0.70 -14.90
N GLY A 124 -17.46 0.48 -14.39
CA GLY A 124 -18.76 1.08 -14.63
C GLY A 124 -19.89 0.58 -13.72
N GLN A 125 -19.63 -0.39 -12.85
CA GLN A 125 -20.60 -0.94 -11.89
C GLN A 125 -20.27 -0.50 -10.47
N ARG A 126 -21.29 -0.44 -9.61
CA ARG A 126 -21.14 -0.22 -8.19
C ARG A 126 -21.16 -1.55 -7.46
N VAL A 127 -20.17 -1.77 -6.61
CA VAL A 127 -20.07 -2.95 -5.75
C VAL A 127 -19.80 -2.50 -4.32
N ALA A 128 -20.28 -3.23 -3.35
CA ALA A 128 -20.04 -3.01 -1.93
C ALA A 128 -19.03 -4.03 -1.46
N LEU A 129 -17.83 -3.59 -1.09
CA LEU A 129 -16.80 -4.43 -0.48
C LEU A 129 -17.06 -4.50 1.01
N ALA A 130 -17.37 -5.69 1.53
CA ALA A 130 -17.54 -5.90 2.95
C ALA A 130 -16.19 -5.90 3.66
N VAL A 131 -16.08 -5.11 4.72
CA VAL A 131 -14.87 -4.97 5.54
C VAL A 131 -15.22 -5.06 7.03
N HIS A 132 -14.26 -5.46 7.84
CA HIS A 132 -14.48 -5.46 9.29
C HIS A 132 -14.61 -4.01 9.80
N GLN A 133 -13.68 -3.14 9.40
CA GLN A 133 -13.65 -1.74 9.81
C GLN A 133 -12.88 -0.87 8.82
N VAL A 134 -13.33 0.37 8.64
CA VAL A 134 -12.56 1.45 8.01
C VAL A 134 -11.76 2.16 9.10
N LEU A 135 -10.44 2.12 9.00
CA LEU A 135 -9.53 2.67 10.03
C LEU A 135 -9.27 4.15 9.85
N ASP A 136 -8.97 4.55 8.60
CA ASP A 136 -8.56 5.92 8.29
C ASP A 136 -8.71 6.21 6.79
N VAL A 137 -8.76 7.50 6.45
CA VAL A 137 -8.69 7.99 5.07
C VAL A 137 -7.68 9.11 5.02
N ALA A 138 -6.52 8.86 4.41
CA ALA A 138 -5.42 9.80 4.40
C ALA A 138 -4.70 9.87 3.05
N ALA A 139 -3.95 10.95 2.86
CA ALA A 139 -3.10 11.17 1.70
C ALA A 139 -1.68 10.72 2.01
N TYR A 140 -1.09 9.96 1.08
CA TYR A 140 0.27 9.44 1.19
C TYR A 140 1.10 9.85 -0.02
N THR A 141 2.34 10.23 0.22
CA THR A 141 3.32 10.52 -0.84
C THR A 141 3.87 9.23 -1.44
N ALA A 142 4.45 9.30 -2.62
CA ALA A 142 5.08 8.15 -3.27
C ALA A 142 6.16 7.50 -2.37
N SER A 143 6.81 8.27 -1.50
CA SER A 143 7.80 7.75 -0.55
C SER A 143 7.20 6.89 0.58
N ALA A 144 5.91 7.04 0.88
CA ALA A 144 5.21 6.21 1.85
C ALA A 144 4.71 4.89 1.23
N THR A 145 4.62 4.84 -0.12
CA THR A 145 4.30 3.64 -0.87
C THR A 145 5.59 3.08 -1.47
N SER A 146 5.95 1.85 -1.13
CA SER A 146 7.08 1.18 -1.74
C SER A 146 6.58 0.03 -2.62
N GLU A 147 6.96 0.05 -3.89
CA GLU A 147 7.02 -1.14 -4.70
C GLU A 147 8.28 -1.88 -4.21
N ILE A 148 8.09 -2.99 -3.54
CA ILE A 148 9.23 -3.80 -3.09
C ILE A 148 9.46 -4.85 -4.16
N ASP A 149 10.42 -4.57 -5.04
CA ASP A 149 10.93 -5.55 -5.97
C ASP A 149 11.41 -6.79 -5.21
N GLY A 150 10.81 -7.94 -5.51
CA GLY A 150 11.24 -9.23 -4.98
C GLY A 150 10.62 -9.68 -3.66
N HIS A 151 9.74 -8.92 -3.04
CA HIS A 151 8.92 -9.44 -1.93
C HIS A 151 7.65 -10.12 -2.46
N THR A 152 7.44 -11.35 -2.03
CA THR A 152 6.14 -11.98 -2.14
C THR A 152 5.20 -11.28 -1.17
N PHE A 153 4.16 -10.62 -1.67
CA PHE A 153 3.09 -10.09 -0.83
C PHE A 153 2.46 -11.21 -0.02
N ALA A 154 2.00 -10.92 1.18
CA ALA A 154 1.34 -11.91 2.01
C ALA A 154 0.01 -12.36 1.38
N HIS A 155 -0.62 -11.47 0.61
CA HIS A 155 -1.93 -11.73 0.02
C HIS A 155 -1.90 -11.58 -1.51
N PRO A 156 -2.68 -12.38 -2.24
CA PRO A 156 -2.88 -12.21 -3.67
C PRO A 156 -3.56 -10.85 -3.94
N HIS A 157 -3.34 -10.30 -5.11
CA HIS A 157 -3.88 -9.00 -5.53
C HIS A 157 -3.36 -7.77 -4.77
N ALA A 158 -2.35 -7.92 -3.91
CA ALA A 158 -1.59 -6.80 -3.37
C ALA A 158 -0.44 -6.43 -4.34
N ARG A 159 -0.20 -5.13 -4.54
CA ARG A 159 0.86 -4.64 -5.45
C ARG A 159 1.87 -3.73 -4.78
N ARG A 160 1.51 -3.11 -3.68
CA ARG A 160 2.34 -2.14 -2.98
C ARG A 160 2.15 -2.28 -1.49
N LEU A 161 3.16 -1.85 -0.74
CA LEU A 161 3.03 -1.68 0.70
C LEU A 161 2.90 -0.19 1.01
N LEU A 162 1.95 0.14 1.86
CA LEU A 162 1.73 1.47 2.38
C LEU A 162 2.18 1.50 3.84
N ARG A 163 3.11 2.41 4.16
CA ARG A 163 3.51 2.69 5.53
C ARG A 163 2.63 3.78 6.12
N HIS A 164 2.04 3.48 7.25
CA HIS A 164 1.27 4.46 8.01
C HIS A 164 1.61 4.36 9.52
N ASP A 165 1.12 5.29 10.33
CA ASP A 165 1.51 5.44 11.74
C ASP A 165 1.26 4.19 12.59
N SER A 166 0.23 3.41 12.29
CA SER A 166 -0.09 2.17 13.01
C SER A 166 0.47 0.90 12.36
N GLY A 167 1.36 1.01 11.35
CA GLY A 167 2.05 -0.13 10.75
C GLY A 167 2.10 -0.14 9.23
N ILE A 168 1.96 -1.31 8.65
CA ILE A 168 2.01 -1.53 7.21
C ILE A 168 0.64 -2.05 6.75
N ALA A 169 0.15 -1.54 5.62
CA ALA A 169 -1.02 -2.04 4.92
C ALA A 169 -0.64 -2.43 3.49
N GLU A 170 -1.27 -3.47 2.95
CA GLU A 170 -1.10 -3.86 1.56
C GLU A 170 -2.10 -3.12 0.67
N VAL A 171 -1.61 -2.45 -0.38
CA VAL A 171 -2.46 -1.77 -1.36
C VAL A 171 -3.06 -2.80 -2.30
N LEU A 172 -4.39 -2.91 -2.28
CA LEU A 172 -5.11 -3.84 -3.13
C LEU A 172 -5.25 -3.31 -4.56
N ASP A 173 -4.96 -4.16 -5.53
CA ASP A 173 -5.33 -3.96 -6.91
C ASP A 173 -6.77 -4.44 -7.14
N LEU A 174 -7.69 -3.49 -7.04
CA LEU A 174 -9.11 -3.73 -7.20
C LEU A 174 -9.47 -4.24 -8.59
N ASP A 175 -8.73 -3.83 -9.63
CA ASP A 175 -8.99 -4.30 -11.00
C ASP A 175 -8.54 -5.76 -11.20
N SER A 176 -7.42 -6.16 -10.59
CA SER A 176 -6.97 -7.55 -10.58
C SER A 176 -7.94 -8.46 -9.83
N LEU A 177 -8.38 -8.00 -8.67
CA LEU A 177 -9.31 -8.72 -7.81
C LEU A 177 -10.65 -9.01 -8.50
N LEU A 178 -11.11 -8.10 -9.38
CA LEU A 178 -12.32 -8.30 -10.16
C LEU A 178 -12.13 -9.25 -11.35
N ARG A 179 -10.98 -9.23 -12.00
CA ARG A 179 -10.72 -10.05 -13.20
C ARG A 179 -10.59 -11.54 -12.89
N GLU A 180 -10.08 -11.89 -11.72
CA GLU A 180 -9.76 -13.28 -11.36
C GLU A 180 -10.91 -14.07 -10.75
N GLY A 181 -12.15 -13.56 -10.82
CA GLY A 181 -13.27 -14.40 -10.49
C GLY A 181 -14.38 -13.78 -9.64
N LEU A 182 -14.30 -12.51 -9.25
CA LEU A 182 -15.38 -11.87 -8.49
C LEU A 182 -16.65 -11.63 -9.34
N LEU A 183 -16.52 -11.55 -10.67
CA LEU A 183 -17.63 -11.30 -11.58
C LEU A 183 -17.84 -12.45 -12.59
N GLU A 184 -16.97 -13.43 -12.68
CA GLU A 184 -17.23 -14.62 -13.48
C GLU A 184 -18.13 -15.60 -12.69
N VAL A 185 -19.42 -15.41 -12.80
CA VAL A 185 -20.39 -16.47 -12.57
C VAL A 185 -20.17 -17.50 -13.66
N LYS A 186 -19.33 -18.52 -13.41
CA LYS A 186 -19.26 -19.69 -14.29
C LYS A 186 -20.60 -20.39 -14.15
N GLU A 187 -21.50 -20.19 -15.11
CA GLU A 187 -22.65 -21.09 -15.29
C GLU A 187 -22.09 -22.50 -15.49
N GLN A 188 -22.11 -23.28 -14.43
CA GLN A 188 -21.98 -24.72 -14.56
C GLN A 188 -23.34 -25.24 -15.08
N VAL A 189 -23.39 -25.50 -16.39
CA VAL A 189 -24.43 -26.28 -17.03
C VAL A 189 -24.17 -27.76 -16.77
#